data_2786168aea9d2521f23fa1775e8f24f9
#
_entry.id   2786168aea9d2521f23fa1775e8f24f9
#
_cell.length_a   1.000
_cell.length_b   1.000
_cell.length_c   1.000
_cell.angle_alpha   90.00
_cell.angle_beta   90.00
_cell.angle_gamma   90.00
#
_symmetry.space_group_name_H-M   'P 1'
#
loop_
_entity.id
_entity.type
_entity.pdbx_description
1 polymer ?
#
loop_
_entity_poly.entity_id
_entity_poly.type
_entity_poly.pdbx_seq_one_letter_code
_entity_poly.pdbx_strand_id
1 'polypeptide(L)'
;VVGIDVLVNNGQQVKMPLTNPQKKYEIIYADPPWHYALRNNGTAFGGGVTQKYDTMSVEEICDIPVKDWVKDDAMLFLWTTMPYLEKSFQVVNAWGFEYKTMAFTWVKMNKTTPGFFRGVGQWTKSNAELCLLCRRGNAFPRTHKDVAQIIMEPRREHSRKPDRVRDDIVRLVGDRPRLEMFARTATPGWDVWGNQTDLFAQTNNNFSELFE
;
A
#
# COMPACT_ATOMS: atom_id res chain seq x y z
N VAL A 1 5.80 22.19 20.51
CA VAL A 1 4.96 21.06 20.93
C VAL A 1 4.55 20.36 19.63
N VAL A 2 5.14 19.19 19.36
CA VAL A 2 4.84 18.39 18.16
C VAL A 2 3.47 17.76 18.37
N GLY A 3 2.48 18.16 17.57
CA GLY A 3 1.15 17.58 17.58
C GLY A 3 1.24 16.11 17.16
N ILE A 4 0.73 15.23 17.98
CA ILE A 4 0.54 13.82 17.67
C ILE A 4 -0.92 13.72 17.25
N ASP A 5 -1.19 13.51 15.96
CA ASP A 5 -2.53 13.16 15.53
C ASP A 5 -2.84 11.72 15.96
N VAL A 6 -3.90 11.61 16.74
CA VAL A 6 -4.35 10.36 17.32
C VAL A 6 -5.56 9.89 16.52
N LEU A 7 -5.40 8.85 15.74
CA LEU A 7 -6.54 8.10 15.22
C LEU A 7 -7.08 7.18 16.33
N VAL A 8 -8.36 7.26 16.62
CA VAL A 8 -9.02 6.39 17.60
C VAL A 8 -9.60 5.20 16.86
N ASN A 9 -9.00 4.02 17.02
CA ASN A 9 -9.55 2.77 16.53
C ASN A 9 -9.97 1.91 17.73
N ASN A 10 -11.24 1.53 17.80
CA ASN A 10 -11.83 0.71 18.88
C ASN A 10 -11.49 1.19 20.32
N GLY A 11 -11.44 2.52 20.53
CA GLY A 11 -11.16 3.10 21.84
C GLY A 11 -9.68 3.08 22.26
N GLN A 12 -8.77 2.59 21.43
CA GLN A 12 -7.32 2.68 21.63
C GLN A 12 -6.73 3.78 20.75
N GLN A 13 -5.94 4.65 21.37
CA GLN A 13 -5.20 5.68 20.66
C GLN A 13 -4.00 5.04 19.94
N VAL A 14 -4.05 4.97 18.62
CA VAL A 14 -2.90 4.56 17.81
C VAL A 14 -2.05 5.82 17.54
N LYS A 15 -0.92 5.91 18.21
CA LYS A 15 0.07 6.97 17.95
C LYS A 15 0.79 6.61 16.65
N MET A 16 0.45 7.29 15.55
CA MET A 16 1.25 7.25 14.35
C MET A 16 2.24 8.41 14.37
N PRO A 17 3.55 8.17 14.25
CA PRO A 17 4.51 9.26 14.17
C PRO A 17 4.22 10.04 12.89
N LEU A 18 3.88 11.31 13.01
CA LEU A 18 3.82 12.22 11.88
C LEU A 18 5.22 12.30 11.27
N THR A 19 5.35 11.96 10.02
CA THR A 19 6.48 12.39 9.21
C THR A 19 6.54 13.92 9.28
N ASN A 20 7.73 14.48 9.34
CA ASN A 20 7.97 15.92 9.52
C ASN A 20 6.87 16.79 8.87
N PRO A 21 6.03 17.52 9.62
CA PRO A 21 4.88 18.25 9.09
C PRO A 21 5.28 19.40 8.15
N GLN A 22 6.56 19.75 8.10
CA GLN A 22 7.09 20.77 7.18
C GLN A 22 7.56 20.19 5.84
N LYS A 23 7.75 18.85 5.74
CA LYS A 23 8.15 18.20 4.50
C LYS A 23 6.94 17.90 3.64
N LYS A 24 6.96 18.35 2.40
CA LYS A 24 5.92 18.06 1.41
C LYS A 24 6.44 17.02 0.41
N TYR A 25 5.59 16.05 0.10
CA TYR A 25 5.92 14.94 -0.79
C TYR A 25 5.38 15.18 -2.21
N GLU A 26 6.09 14.63 -3.18
CA GLU A 26 5.69 14.60 -4.59
C GLU A 26 5.18 13.21 -4.99
N ILE A 27 5.57 12.17 -4.23
CA ILE A 27 5.12 10.80 -4.46
C ILE A 27 4.54 10.25 -3.16
N ILE A 28 3.33 9.72 -3.25
CA ILE A 28 2.71 8.91 -2.21
C ILE A 28 2.56 7.49 -2.75
N TYR A 29 3.05 6.52 -2.00
CA TYR A 29 2.86 5.09 -2.23
C TYR A 29 2.12 4.50 -1.05
N ALA A 30 0.92 3.96 -1.26
CA ALA A 30 0.04 3.56 -0.18
C ALA A 30 -0.57 2.16 -0.40
N ASP A 31 -0.56 1.34 0.66
CA ASP A 31 -1.22 0.03 0.72
C ASP A 31 -2.14 -0.02 1.94
N PRO A 32 -3.32 0.61 1.89
CA PRO A 32 -4.22 0.71 3.03
C PRO A 32 -4.67 -0.68 3.53
N PRO A 33 -4.82 -0.85 4.85
CA PRO A 33 -5.32 -2.08 5.45
C PRO A 33 -6.86 -2.14 5.35
N TRP A 34 -7.38 -2.36 4.14
CA TRP A 34 -8.81 -2.39 3.87
C TRP A 34 -9.57 -3.33 4.79
N HIS A 35 -10.64 -2.84 5.40
CA HIS A 35 -11.51 -3.65 6.26
C HIS A 35 -12.46 -4.49 5.41
N TYR A 36 -12.23 -5.78 5.34
CA TYR A 36 -13.16 -6.71 4.70
C TYR A 36 -14.27 -7.09 5.68
N ALA A 37 -15.44 -6.48 5.53
CA ALA A 37 -16.63 -6.96 6.22
C ALA A 37 -16.91 -8.39 5.75
N LEU A 38 -16.73 -9.36 6.66
CA LEU A 38 -17.17 -10.73 6.43
C LEU A 38 -18.69 -10.70 6.28
N ARG A 39 -19.21 -10.96 5.09
CA ARG A 39 -20.64 -11.20 4.91
C ARG A 39 -21.00 -12.46 5.70
N ASN A 40 -21.71 -12.29 6.81
CA ASN A 40 -22.34 -13.35 7.58
C ASN A 40 -23.52 -13.95 6.78
N ASN A 41 -23.25 -14.58 5.65
CA ASN A 41 -24.22 -15.37 4.91
C ASN A 41 -24.02 -16.86 5.25
N GLY A 42 -23.96 -17.25 6.53
CA GLY A 42 -24.15 -18.63 7.00
C GLY A 42 -23.32 -19.75 6.36
N THR A 43 -22.53 -19.47 5.34
CA THR A 43 -21.60 -20.41 4.72
C THR A 43 -20.20 -20.04 5.16
N ALA A 44 -19.65 -20.84 6.05
CA ALA A 44 -18.27 -20.78 6.51
C ALA A 44 -17.29 -21.08 5.35
N PHE A 45 -17.19 -20.18 4.37
CA PHE A 45 -16.08 -20.11 3.42
C PHE A 45 -15.07 -19.09 3.91
N GLY A 46 -14.53 -19.32 5.06
CA GLY A 46 -13.48 -18.56 5.66
C GLY A 46 -13.00 -19.35 6.85
N GLY A 47 -12.18 -20.37 6.60
CA GLY A 47 -11.35 -20.94 7.66
C GLY A 47 -10.65 -19.78 8.34
N GLY A 48 -10.81 -19.65 9.67
CA GLY A 48 -10.36 -18.56 10.51
C GLY A 48 -9.05 -17.88 10.11
N VAL A 49 -9.12 -16.93 9.23
CA VAL A 49 -8.14 -15.88 9.17
C VAL A 49 -8.50 -14.97 10.34
N THR A 50 -8.04 -15.32 11.53
CA THR A 50 -7.93 -14.38 12.63
C THR A 50 -7.34 -13.12 12.01
N GLN A 51 -8.07 -12.00 12.10
CA GLN A 51 -7.60 -10.68 11.67
C GLN A 51 -6.25 -10.43 12.39
N LYS A 52 -5.15 -10.69 11.68
CA LYS A 52 -3.79 -10.52 12.23
C LYS A 52 -3.36 -9.06 12.24
N TYR A 53 -4.19 -8.15 11.72
CA TYR A 53 -3.88 -6.73 11.58
C TYR A 53 -5.12 -5.90 11.89
N ASP A 54 -4.89 -4.75 12.50
CA ASP A 54 -5.88 -3.71 12.60
C ASP A 54 -6.22 -3.22 11.19
N THR A 55 -7.47 -3.40 10.78
CA THR A 55 -7.98 -2.90 9.50
C THR A 55 -8.66 -1.55 9.71
N MET A 56 -8.71 -0.74 8.66
CA MET A 56 -9.35 0.56 8.67
C MET A 56 -10.57 0.56 7.76
N SER A 57 -11.63 1.26 8.16
CA SER A 57 -12.76 1.55 7.30
C SER A 57 -12.34 2.51 6.18
N VAL A 58 -13.15 2.62 5.13
CA VAL A 58 -12.89 3.57 4.04
C VAL A 58 -12.94 5.00 4.55
N GLU A 59 -13.84 5.30 5.47
CA GLU A 59 -14.00 6.59 6.10
C GLU A 59 -12.74 6.98 6.89
N GLU A 60 -12.24 6.08 7.74
CA GLU A 60 -11.00 6.31 8.50
C GLU A 60 -9.79 6.54 7.58
N ILE A 61 -9.71 5.83 6.44
CA ILE A 61 -8.65 6.05 5.45
C ILE A 61 -8.83 7.42 4.76
N CYS A 62 -10.06 7.80 4.42
CA CYS A 62 -10.35 9.10 3.83
C CYS A 62 -10.00 10.27 4.76
N ASP A 63 -10.16 10.11 6.08
CA ASP A 63 -9.90 11.15 7.08
C ASP A 63 -8.41 11.43 7.29
N ILE A 64 -7.51 10.58 6.77
CA ILE A 64 -6.07 10.86 6.82
C ILE A 64 -5.77 12.10 5.98
N PRO A 65 -5.12 13.15 6.54
CA PRO A 65 -4.95 14.44 5.88
C PRO A 65 -3.82 14.44 4.84
N VAL A 66 -3.81 13.48 3.93
CA VAL A 66 -2.75 13.31 2.92
C VAL A 66 -2.61 14.55 2.04
N LYS A 67 -3.72 15.23 1.74
CA LYS A 67 -3.72 16.48 0.97
C LYS A 67 -2.83 17.57 1.58
N ASP A 68 -2.62 17.52 2.91
CA ASP A 68 -1.80 18.48 3.62
C ASP A 68 -0.31 18.11 3.64
N TRP A 69 0.02 16.88 3.23
CA TRP A 69 1.38 16.36 3.19
C TRP A 69 2.02 16.42 1.80
N VAL A 70 1.23 16.70 0.77
CA VAL A 70 1.70 16.71 -0.61
C VAL A 70 1.88 18.11 -1.17
N LYS A 71 2.74 18.23 -2.19
CA LYS A 71 2.87 19.44 -3.00
C LYS A 71 1.65 19.59 -3.94
N ASP A 72 1.56 20.76 -4.58
CA ASP A 72 0.50 21.04 -5.57
C ASP A 72 0.59 20.08 -6.75
N ASP A 73 1.81 19.75 -7.19
CA ASP A 73 2.06 18.68 -8.14
C ASP A 73 2.54 17.43 -7.41
N ALA A 74 1.74 16.37 -7.45
CA ALA A 74 2.03 15.11 -6.78
C ALA A 74 1.39 13.92 -7.51
N MET A 75 1.96 12.73 -7.28
CA MET A 75 1.44 11.46 -7.79
C MET A 75 1.18 10.49 -6.64
N LEU A 76 0.07 9.77 -6.75
CA LEU A 76 -0.34 8.73 -5.81
C LEU A 76 -0.33 7.37 -6.52
N PHE A 77 0.32 6.40 -5.89
CA PHE A 77 0.30 4.99 -6.22
C PHE A 77 -0.44 4.25 -5.11
N LEU A 78 -1.70 3.89 -5.36
CA LEU A 78 -2.61 3.34 -4.35
C LEU A 78 -2.94 1.88 -4.65
N TRP A 79 -2.53 0.97 -3.77
CA TRP A 79 -2.94 -0.42 -3.85
C TRP A 79 -4.39 -0.61 -3.44
N THR A 80 -5.07 -1.41 -4.23
CA THR A 80 -6.42 -1.85 -3.96
C THR A 80 -6.64 -3.29 -4.41
N THR A 81 -7.68 -3.90 -3.89
CA THR A 81 -8.13 -5.21 -4.35
C THR A 81 -9.41 -5.05 -5.18
N MET A 82 -9.72 -6.03 -6.02
CA MET A 82 -10.90 -5.98 -6.90
C MET A 82 -12.20 -5.62 -6.16
N PRO A 83 -12.51 -6.20 -4.96
CA PRO A 83 -13.71 -5.83 -4.21
C PRO A 83 -13.74 -4.39 -3.69
N TYR A 84 -12.56 -3.76 -3.55
CA TYR A 84 -12.42 -2.40 -3.01
C TYR A 84 -12.15 -1.36 -4.09
N LEU A 85 -12.08 -1.76 -5.36
CA LEU A 85 -11.76 -0.85 -6.47
C LEU A 85 -12.69 0.37 -6.50
N GLU A 86 -13.99 0.19 -6.39
CA GLU A 86 -14.97 1.28 -6.35
C GLU A 86 -14.74 2.21 -5.15
N LYS A 87 -14.53 1.62 -3.96
CA LYS A 87 -14.32 2.38 -2.72
C LYS A 87 -12.98 3.12 -2.72
N SER A 88 -11.97 2.60 -3.39
CA SER A 88 -10.66 3.26 -3.47
C SER A 88 -10.70 4.62 -4.17
N PHE A 89 -11.68 4.85 -5.06
CA PHE A 89 -11.88 6.18 -5.66
C PHE A 89 -12.37 7.22 -4.65
N GLN A 90 -13.07 6.82 -3.59
CA GLN A 90 -13.44 7.74 -2.50
C GLN A 90 -12.19 8.23 -1.78
N VAL A 91 -11.23 7.33 -1.49
CA VAL A 91 -9.95 7.67 -0.89
C VAL A 91 -9.13 8.58 -1.81
N VAL A 92 -9.05 8.26 -3.10
CA VAL A 92 -8.36 9.10 -4.11
C VAL A 92 -8.89 10.53 -4.08
N ASN A 93 -10.21 10.70 -4.09
CA ASN A 93 -10.85 12.00 -4.06
C ASN A 93 -10.65 12.74 -2.72
N ALA A 94 -10.79 12.03 -1.58
CA ALA A 94 -10.62 12.61 -0.24
C ALA A 94 -9.18 13.12 -0.03
N TRP A 95 -8.19 12.42 -0.58
CA TRP A 95 -6.78 12.82 -0.53
C TRP A 95 -6.41 13.90 -1.55
N GLY A 96 -7.37 14.35 -2.38
CA GLY A 96 -7.19 15.44 -3.34
C GLY A 96 -6.47 15.04 -4.62
N PHE A 97 -6.61 13.77 -5.03
CA PHE A 97 -6.05 13.25 -6.27
C PHE A 97 -7.14 12.94 -7.30
N GLU A 98 -6.73 12.83 -8.56
CA GLU A 98 -7.53 12.41 -9.69
C GLU A 98 -6.95 11.13 -10.30
N TYR A 99 -7.76 10.10 -10.46
CA TYR A 99 -7.35 8.85 -11.12
C TYR A 99 -6.95 9.09 -12.58
N LYS A 100 -5.86 8.47 -13.01
CA LYS A 100 -5.38 8.52 -14.40
C LYS A 100 -5.40 7.17 -15.10
N THR A 101 -4.83 6.17 -14.47
CA THR A 101 -4.72 4.82 -15.04
C THR A 101 -4.33 3.81 -13.97
N MET A 102 -4.17 2.57 -14.37
CA MET A 102 -3.55 1.54 -13.57
C MET A 102 -2.03 1.65 -13.72
N ALA A 103 -1.31 1.86 -12.60
CA ALA A 103 0.15 1.84 -12.58
C ALA A 103 0.66 0.41 -12.72
N PHE A 104 0.23 -0.45 -11.80
CA PHE A 104 0.68 -1.84 -11.73
C PHE A 104 -0.48 -2.80 -11.51
N THR A 105 -0.36 -3.99 -12.08
CA THR A 105 -1.20 -5.14 -11.79
C THR A 105 -0.30 -6.27 -11.34
N TRP A 106 -0.35 -6.59 -10.04
CA TRP A 106 0.38 -7.74 -9.52
C TRP A 106 -0.42 -9.01 -9.72
N VAL A 107 0.05 -9.86 -10.64
CA VAL A 107 -0.47 -11.21 -10.86
C VAL A 107 0.30 -12.16 -9.95
N LYS A 108 -0.38 -12.69 -8.95
CA LYS A 108 0.22 -13.54 -7.92
C LYS A 108 0.56 -14.92 -8.47
N MET A 109 1.83 -15.28 -8.36
CA MET A 109 2.33 -16.60 -8.71
C MET A 109 2.33 -17.53 -7.48
N ASN A 110 2.35 -18.84 -7.73
CA ASN A 110 2.60 -19.81 -6.67
C ASN A 110 4.02 -19.68 -6.14
N LYS A 111 4.24 -20.05 -4.85
CA LYS A 111 5.57 -19.98 -4.24
C LYS A 111 6.53 -21.06 -4.72
N THR A 112 6.02 -22.27 -4.91
CA THR A 112 6.84 -23.48 -5.10
C THR A 112 6.57 -24.23 -6.41
N THR A 113 5.41 -24.00 -7.03
CA THR A 113 5.02 -24.67 -8.26
C THR A 113 4.83 -23.65 -9.38
N PRO A 114 5.14 -23.99 -10.64
CA PRO A 114 4.81 -23.13 -11.77
C PRO A 114 3.32 -22.78 -11.83
N GLY A 115 2.99 -21.58 -12.30
CA GLY A 115 1.63 -21.14 -12.55
C GLY A 115 1.10 -20.12 -11.56
N PHE A 116 -0.12 -19.70 -11.81
CA PHE A 116 -0.79 -18.63 -11.05
C PHE A 116 -1.33 -19.14 -9.73
N PHE A 117 -1.14 -18.33 -8.68
CA PHE A 117 -1.83 -18.56 -7.42
C PHE A 117 -3.34 -18.38 -7.62
N ARG A 118 -4.13 -19.29 -7.03
CA ARG A 118 -5.59 -19.23 -7.06
C ARG A 118 -6.13 -19.04 -5.66
N GLY A 119 -6.40 -17.77 -5.32
CA GLY A 119 -7.01 -17.41 -4.04
C GLY A 119 -8.51 -17.69 -3.98
N VAL A 120 -9.06 -17.55 -2.79
CA VAL A 120 -10.51 -17.57 -2.61
C VAL A 120 -11.08 -16.24 -3.09
N GLY A 121 -12.04 -16.29 -4.01
CA GLY A 121 -12.77 -15.11 -4.48
C GLY A 121 -14.27 -15.36 -4.41
N GLN A 122 -15.07 -14.30 -4.49
CA GLN A 122 -16.54 -14.41 -4.40
C GLN A 122 -17.15 -15.08 -5.63
N TRP A 123 -16.66 -14.74 -6.81
CA TRP A 123 -17.16 -15.25 -8.10
C TRP A 123 -16.08 -16.03 -8.86
N THR A 124 -14.91 -15.46 -8.97
CA THR A 124 -13.77 -16.11 -9.64
C THR A 124 -12.62 -16.29 -8.65
N LYS A 125 -11.66 -17.15 -8.95
CA LYS A 125 -10.45 -17.31 -8.15
C LYS A 125 -9.62 -16.03 -8.21
N SER A 126 -9.47 -15.37 -7.06
CA SER A 126 -8.73 -14.09 -6.97
C SER A 126 -7.22 -14.35 -7.00
N ASN A 127 -6.53 -13.69 -7.93
CA ASN A 127 -5.08 -13.84 -8.08
C ASN A 127 -4.35 -12.55 -8.46
N ALA A 128 -5.03 -11.43 -8.52
CA ALA A 128 -4.42 -10.14 -8.85
C ALA A 128 -4.76 -9.06 -7.82
N GLU A 129 -3.85 -8.11 -7.66
CA GLU A 129 -4.06 -6.85 -6.96
C GLU A 129 -3.66 -5.69 -7.87
N LEU A 130 -4.32 -4.55 -7.68
CA LEU A 130 -4.22 -3.39 -8.54
C LEU A 130 -3.55 -2.24 -7.80
N CYS A 131 -2.66 -1.52 -8.48
CA CYS A 131 -2.10 -0.27 -8.01
C CYS A 131 -2.56 0.86 -8.92
N LEU A 132 -3.40 1.74 -8.41
CA LEU A 132 -3.91 2.89 -9.14
C LEU A 132 -2.82 3.94 -9.28
N LEU A 133 -2.75 4.59 -10.45
CA LEU A 133 -1.98 5.81 -10.68
C LEU A 133 -2.93 7.00 -10.67
N CYS A 134 -2.70 7.90 -9.74
CA CYS A 134 -3.48 9.11 -9.59
C CYS A 134 -2.53 10.33 -9.56
N ARG A 135 -3.05 11.50 -9.91
CA ARG A 135 -2.29 12.76 -9.86
C ARG A 135 -3.05 13.84 -9.11
N ARG A 136 -2.29 14.80 -8.59
CA ARG A 136 -2.73 16.13 -8.18
C ARG A 136 -1.93 17.14 -8.99
N GLY A 137 -2.55 18.19 -9.50
CA GLY A 137 -1.89 19.19 -10.34
C GLY A 137 -1.33 18.60 -11.64
N ASN A 138 -0.11 18.98 -12.01
CA ASN A 138 0.54 18.50 -13.22
C ASN A 138 1.15 17.11 -13.02
N ALA A 139 1.04 16.26 -14.05
CA ALA A 139 1.73 14.97 -14.05
C ALA A 139 3.22 15.16 -14.28
N PHE A 140 4.05 14.35 -13.61
CA PHE A 140 5.48 14.33 -13.89
C PHE A 140 5.77 13.65 -15.23
N PRO A 141 6.82 14.12 -15.96
CA PRO A 141 7.29 13.41 -17.13
C PRO A 141 7.81 12.03 -16.73
N ARG A 142 7.58 11.05 -17.59
CA ARG A 142 8.16 9.71 -17.39
C ARG A 142 9.66 9.77 -17.60
N THR A 143 10.42 9.35 -16.59
CA THR A 143 11.89 9.27 -16.67
C THR A 143 12.31 8.06 -17.51
N HIS A 144 11.66 6.90 -17.26
CA HIS A 144 11.86 5.67 -18.03
C HIS A 144 10.52 5.22 -18.63
N LYS A 145 10.56 4.72 -19.87
CA LYS A 145 9.37 4.33 -20.63
C LYS A 145 9.15 2.81 -20.67
N ASP A 146 10.10 2.06 -20.13
CA ASP A 146 10.16 0.59 -20.16
C ASP A 146 9.65 -0.08 -18.87
N VAL A 147 9.10 0.70 -17.94
CA VAL A 147 8.50 0.17 -16.69
C VAL A 147 7.22 -0.58 -17.04
N ALA A 148 7.23 -1.90 -16.78
CA ALA A 148 6.11 -2.77 -17.10
C ALA A 148 4.94 -2.58 -16.13
N GLN A 149 3.71 -2.61 -16.65
CA GLN A 149 2.49 -2.54 -15.84
C GLN A 149 2.20 -3.86 -15.12
N ILE A 150 2.47 -5.02 -15.75
CA ILE A 150 2.20 -6.33 -15.19
C ILE A 150 3.43 -6.80 -14.41
N ILE A 151 3.21 -7.18 -13.16
CA ILE A 151 4.20 -7.77 -12.27
C ILE A 151 3.76 -9.21 -11.99
N MET A 152 4.56 -10.18 -12.39
CA MET A 152 4.31 -11.60 -12.16
C MET A 152 5.33 -12.08 -11.11
N GLU A 153 4.93 -12.07 -9.84
CA GLU A 153 5.77 -12.49 -8.72
C GLU A 153 5.02 -13.38 -7.74
N PRO A 154 5.71 -14.31 -7.08
CA PRO A 154 5.13 -15.10 -6.01
C PRO A 154 4.62 -14.20 -4.88
N ARG A 155 3.50 -14.61 -4.28
CA ARG A 155 3.05 -13.99 -3.04
C ARG A 155 4.07 -14.23 -1.93
N ARG A 156 4.27 -13.22 -1.10
CA ARG A 156 5.14 -13.27 0.09
C ARG A 156 4.32 -13.41 1.38
N GLU A 157 4.93 -13.08 2.52
CA GLU A 157 4.26 -13.05 3.81
C GLU A 157 3.12 -12.04 3.78
N HIS A 158 2.00 -12.41 4.38
CA HIS A 158 0.87 -11.53 4.72
C HIS A 158 0.74 -10.22 3.92
N SER A 159 0.20 -10.31 2.70
CA SER A 159 -0.16 -9.13 1.88
C SER A 159 1.00 -8.20 1.47
N ARG A 160 2.26 -8.58 1.72
CA ARG A 160 3.44 -7.82 1.32
C ARG A 160 3.49 -7.70 -0.20
N LYS A 161 3.52 -6.47 -0.68
CA LYS A 161 3.61 -6.16 -2.11
C LYS A 161 5.02 -6.47 -2.65
N PRO A 162 5.18 -6.67 -3.97
CA PRO A 162 6.50 -6.84 -4.59
C PRO A 162 7.42 -5.65 -4.27
N ASP A 163 8.62 -5.91 -3.75
CA ASP A 163 9.54 -4.85 -3.33
C ASP A 163 10.01 -3.98 -4.50
N ARG A 164 10.14 -4.58 -5.70
CA ARG A 164 10.52 -3.86 -6.92
C ARG A 164 9.61 -2.69 -7.27
N VAL A 165 8.38 -2.67 -6.78
CA VAL A 165 7.42 -1.58 -7.09
C VAL A 165 7.97 -0.22 -6.66
N ARG A 166 8.69 -0.16 -5.54
CA ARG A 166 9.33 1.09 -5.07
C ARG A 166 10.37 1.59 -6.08
N ASP A 167 11.19 0.68 -6.59
CA ASP A 167 12.21 1.00 -7.61
C ASP A 167 11.55 1.35 -8.94
N ASP A 168 10.52 0.62 -9.35
CA ASP A 168 9.76 0.88 -10.57
C ASP A 168 9.05 2.25 -10.51
N ILE A 169 8.55 2.68 -9.36
CA ILE A 169 8.00 4.04 -9.17
C ILE A 169 9.11 5.08 -9.38
N VAL A 170 10.26 4.92 -8.74
CA VAL A 170 11.38 5.86 -8.89
C VAL A 170 11.88 5.88 -10.33
N ARG A 171 12.00 4.75 -10.99
CA ARG A 171 12.32 4.66 -12.41
C ARG A 171 11.30 5.39 -13.28
N LEU A 172 10.01 5.25 -12.97
CA LEU A 172 8.91 5.82 -13.77
C LEU A 172 8.88 7.35 -13.67
N VAL A 173 8.99 7.93 -12.47
CA VAL A 173 8.72 9.35 -12.23
C VAL A 173 9.92 10.13 -11.66
N GLY A 174 11.06 9.49 -11.51
CA GLY A 174 12.31 10.10 -11.02
C GLY A 174 12.45 10.08 -9.49
N ASP A 175 13.66 10.42 -9.05
CA ASP A 175 14.00 10.53 -7.62
C ASP A 175 13.44 11.84 -7.06
N ARG A 176 12.39 11.73 -6.26
CA ARG A 176 11.61 12.85 -5.71
C ARG A 176 11.30 12.62 -4.23
N PRO A 177 10.98 13.68 -3.46
CA PRO A 177 10.47 13.51 -2.10
C PRO A 177 9.25 12.56 -2.09
N ARG A 178 9.39 11.46 -1.37
CA ARG A 178 8.42 10.35 -1.40
C ARG A 178 8.12 9.78 -0.03
N LEU A 179 6.87 9.36 0.13
CA LEU A 179 6.34 8.77 1.35
C LEU A 179 5.68 7.45 1.03
N GLU A 180 6.06 6.39 1.75
CA GLU A 180 5.32 5.14 1.81
C GLU A 180 4.39 5.14 3.02
N MET A 181 3.08 5.03 2.73
CA MET A 181 2.05 4.97 3.77
C MET A 181 1.66 3.53 4.06
N PHE A 182 1.33 3.26 5.33
CA PHE A 182 1.04 1.92 5.87
C PHE A 182 2.24 0.97 5.73
N ALA A 183 3.43 1.56 5.75
CA ALA A 183 4.68 0.82 5.62
C ALA A 183 4.87 -0.18 6.76
N ARG A 184 5.42 -1.34 6.44
CA ARG A 184 5.78 -2.39 7.40
C ARG A 184 7.29 -2.51 7.62
N THR A 185 8.07 -1.85 6.78
CA THR A 185 9.53 -1.78 6.84
C THR A 185 9.99 -0.42 6.37
N ALA A 186 11.05 0.08 6.96
CA ALA A 186 11.75 1.23 6.42
C ALA A 186 12.54 0.81 5.17
N THR A 187 12.37 1.55 4.08
CA THR A 187 13.11 1.34 2.83
C THR A 187 14.00 2.55 2.55
N PRO A 188 15.30 2.36 2.26
CA PRO A 188 16.19 3.47 1.96
C PRO A 188 15.62 4.41 0.86
N GLY A 189 15.70 5.72 1.12
CA GLY A 189 15.20 6.74 0.20
C GLY A 189 13.70 6.98 0.24
N TRP A 190 12.94 6.25 1.06
CA TRP A 190 11.52 6.48 1.34
C TRP A 190 11.34 6.95 2.77
N ASP A 191 10.61 8.03 2.97
CA ASP A 191 10.03 8.29 4.28
C ASP A 191 8.87 7.31 4.49
N VAL A 192 8.61 6.91 5.72
CA VAL A 192 7.59 5.91 6.03
C VAL A 192 6.58 6.45 7.05
N TRP A 193 5.32 6.08 6.84
CA TRP A 193 4.24 6.34 7.76
C TRP A 193 3.43 5.05 7.95
N GLY A 194 3.30 4.59 9.19
CA GLY A 194 2.59 3.36 9.52
C GLY A 194 2.87 2.92 10.96
N ASN A 195 2.06 2.01 11.47
CA ASN A 195 2.15 1.49 12.84
C ASN A 195 3.02 0.23 12.99
N GLN A 196 3.62 -0.27 11.90
CA GLN A 196 4.34 -1.55 11.87
C GLN A 196 5.72 -1.45 11.21
N THR A 197 6.35 -0.28 11.21
CA THR A 197 7.61 -0.02 10.49
C THR A 197 8.77 -0.93 10.87
N ASP A 198 8.72 -1.59 12.02
CA ASP A 198 9.81 -2.44 12.54
C ASP A 198 9.56 -3.95 12.42
N LEU A 199 8.42 -4.36 11.87
CA LEU A 199 7.99 -5.76 11.85
C LEU A 199 8.94 -6.71 11.10
N PHE A 200 9.73 -6.21 10.16
CA PHE A 200 10.64 -7.01 9.34
C PHE A 200 12.12 -6.60 9.49
N ALA A 201 12.43 -5.63 10.35
CA ALA A 201 13.82 -5.22 10.59
C ALA A 201 14.66 -6.33 11.25
N GLN A 202 14.01 -7.26 11.97
CA GLN A 202 14.69 -8.33 12.70
C GLN A 202 14.99 -9.58 11.87
N THR A 203 14.36 -9.77 10.69
CA THR A 203 14.58 -10.98 9.89
C THR A 203 15.84 -10.96 9.03
N ASN A 204 16.47 -9.79 8.85
CA ASN A 204 17.70 -9.69 8.06
C ASN A 204 18.99 -9.94 8.87
N ASN A 205 18.92 -9.96 10.21
CA ASN A 205 20.12 -10.16 11.06
C ASN A 205 20.45 -11.63 11.34
N ASN A 206 19.57 -12.58 11.01
CA ASN A 206 19.82 -13.99 11.29
C ASN A 206 20.45 -14.78 10.13
N PHE A 207 20.76 -14.14 9.00
CA PHE A 207 21.41 -14.82 7.87
C PHE A 207 22.94 -14.67 7.85
N SER A 208 23.50 -13.75 8.64
CA SER A 208 24.97 -13.57 8.71
C SER A 208 25.66 -14.50 9.72
N GLU A 209 24.93 -15.11 10.64
CA GLU A 209 25.51 -16.01 11.68
C GLU A 209 25.54 -17.50 11.28
N LEU A 210 25.11 -17.86 10.07
CA LEU A 210 25.11 -19.27 9.61
C LEU A 210 26.30 -19.63 8.70
N PHE A 211 27.26 -18.70 8.51
CA PHE A 211 28.45 -18.92 7.65
C PHE A 211 29.77 -18.49 8.33
N GLU A 212 29.85 -18.59 9.66
CA GLU A 212 31.15 -18.63 10.36
C GLU A 212 31.46 -20.03 10.86
#